data_d3ed7c2b8307b1c7f8d3a192a89b89cd
#
_entry.id   d3ed7c2b8307b1c7f8d3a192a89b89cd
#
_cell.length_a   1.000
_cell.length_b   1.000
_cell.length_c   1.000
_cell.angle_alpha   90.00
_cell.angle_beta   90.00
_cell.angle_gamma   90.00
#
_symmetry.space_group_name_H-M   'P 1'
#
loop_
_entity.id
_entity.type
_entity.pdbx_description
1 polymer ?
#
loop_
_entity_poly.entity_id
_entity_poly.type
_entity_poly.pdbx_seq_one_letter_code
_entity_poly.pdbx_strand_id
1 'polypeptide(L)'
;MAFKGIPYFWGAIATTKCIRAIAFAFLPGKNGDHAKLDACTGWVRHMGRFYENRTYSFALEAQLTKGNVEVLLLDKKKHTLLKLNRQFPSQTIDLDGENNRYYLRWEFKSASGKCELRW
;
A
#
# COMPACT_ATOMS: atom_id res chain seq x y z
N MET A 1 5.05 -1.88 20.82
CA MET A 1 4.05 -1.56 20.37
C MET A 1 2.97 -2.36 20.58
N ALA A 2 2.29 -1.95 21.25
CA ALA A 2 1.43 -2.74 21.65
C ALA A 2 0.43 -3.12 20.81
N PHE A 3 -0.04 -2.38 20.06
CA PHE A 3 -1.15 -2.74 19.45
C PHE A 3 -0.94 -3.71 18.41
N LYS A 4 0.16 -4.26 18.40
CA LYS A 4 0.33 -5.18 17.53
C LYS A 4 -0.63 -6.16 17.50
N GLY A 5 -1.01 -6.65 16.65
CA GLY A 5 -1.87 -7.69 16.53
C GLY A 5 -3.26 -7.39 16.61
N ILE A 6 -3.62 -6.34 17.17
CA ILE A 6 -4.91 -6.15 17.39
C ILE A 6 -5.73 -5.94 16.30
N PRO A 7 -5.59 -5.05 15.60
CA PRO A 7 -6.52 -4.70 14.62
C PRO A 7 -6.60 -5.60 13.48
N TYR A 8 -5.94 -6.61 13.51
CA TYR A 8 -5.90 -7.20 12.35
C TYR A 8 -6.84 -8.15 12.06
N PHE A 9 -7.36 -8.68 13.00
CA PHE A 9 -8.08 -9.77 12.65
C PHE A 9 -9.38 -9.51 12.17
N TRP A 10 -9.95 -8.47 12.39
CA TRP A 10 -11.27 -8.34 11.89
C TRP A 10 -11.23 -8.02 10.45
N GLY A 11 -10.15 -7.81 9.93
CA GLY A 11 -10.15 -7.63 8.53
C GLY A 11 -9.77 -8.90 7.90
N ALA A 12 -10.29 -9.22 6.84
CA ALA A 12 -9.93 -10.39 6.12
C ALA A 12 -8.57 -10.23 5.49
N ILE A 13 -7.95 -9.08 5.55
CA ILE A 13 -6.71 -8.83 4.89
C ILE A 13 -5.56 -8.98 5.85
N ALA A 14 -4.66 -9.89 5.55
CA ALA A 14 -3.47 -10.04 6.34
C ALA A 14 -2.52 -8.90 6.04
N THR A 15 -2.06 -8.22 7.06
CA THR A 15 -1.14 -7.10 6.92
C THR A 15 0.15 -7.40 7.64
N THR A 16 1.27 -7.25 6.94
CA THR A 16 2.60 -7.38 7.53
C THR A 16 3.26 -6.03 7.46
N LYS A 17 3.92 -5.63 8.53
CA LYS A 17 4.57 -4.32 8.54
C LYS A 17 5.82 -4.27 9.38
N CYS A 18 6.68 -3.33 9.07
CA CYS A 18 7.84 -2.98 9.85
C CYS A 18 7.93 -1.47 9.80
N ILE A 19 7.38 -0.79 10.82
CA ILE A 19 7.22 0.66 10.80
C ILE A 19 7.85 1.30 12.03
N ARG A 20 8.54 2.42 11.81
CA ARG A 20 9.03 3.27 12.87
C ARG A 20 8.48 4.66 12.56
N ALA A 21 7.67 5.20 13.44
CA ALA A 21 7.03 6.48 13.19
C ALA A 21 6.61 7.16 14.49
N ILE A 22 6.44 8.49 14.45
CA ILE A 22 5.82 9.21 15.55
C ILE A 22 4.33 8.91 15.51
N ALA A 23 3.75 8.90 14.32
CA ALA A 23 2.36 8.53 14.13
C ALA A 23 2.21 7.78 12.82
N PHE A 24 1.37 6.77 12.81
CA PHE A 24 1.11 5.98 11.63
C PHE A 24 -0.31 5.44 11.67
N ALA A 25 -1.08 5.76 10.65
CA ALA A 25 -2.41 5.20 10.47
C ALA A 25 -2.53 4.70 9.04
N PHE A 26 -2.93 3.46 8.85
CA PHE A 26 -3.03 2.87 7.54
C PHE A 26 -4.35 2.13 7.43
N LEU A 27 -5.15 2.49 6.43
CA LEU A 27 -6.46 1.90 6.21
C LEU A 27 -6.51 1.28 4.82
N PRO A 28 -6.35 -0.03 4.72
CA PRO A 28 -6.56 -0.70 3.44
C PRO A 28 -8.06 -0.78 3.16
N GLY A 29 -8.42 -0.56 1.93
CA GLY A 29 -9.82 -0.54 1.55
C GLY A 29 -10.11 -1.38 0.34
N LYS A 30 -11.37 -1.37 -0.09
CA LYS A 30 -11.80 -2.18 -1.20
C LYS A 30 -11.26 -1.65 -2.52
N ASN A 31 -11.27 -0.34 -2.69
CA ASN A 31 -10.83 0.28 -3.93
C ASN A 31 -9.68 1.25 -3.71
N GLY A 32 -9.01 1.16 -2.59
CA GLY A 32 -7.90 2.05 -2.31
C GLY A 32 -7.38 1.93 -0.89
N ASP A 33 -6.21 2.47 -0.69
CA ASP A 33 -5.56 2.51 0.61
C ASP A 33 -5.38 3.97 1.01
N HIS A 34 -5.42 4.23 2.32
CA HIS A 34 -5.16 5.55 2.86
C HIS A 34 -4.11 5.46 3.95
N ALA A 35 -3.21 6.41 4.01
CA ALA A 35 -2.19 6.48 5.04
C ALA A 35 -2.02 7.89 5.56
N LYS A 36 -1.87 8.03 6.89
CA LYS A 36 -1.50 9.28 7.53
C LYS A 36 -0.24 9.03 8.31
N LEU A 37 0.75 9.88 8.16
CA LEU A 37 2.10 9.61 8.61
C LEU A 37 2.71 10.79 9.32
N ASP A 38 3.54 10.52 10.33
CA ASP A 38 4.39 11.52 10.93
C ASP A 38 5.76 10.88 11.20
N ALA A 39 6.78 11.37 10.53
CA ALA A 39 8.15 10.88 10.61
C ALA A 39 8.23 9.37 10.43
N CYS A 40 7.59 8.88 9.40
CA CYS A 40 7.42 7.44 9.18
C CYS A 40 8.50 6.87 8.29
N THR A 41 9.15 5.80 8.75
CA THR A 41 10.09 5.04 7.94
C THR A 41 9.76 3.56 8.08
N GLY A 42 9.79 2.84 6.97
CA GLY A 42 9.50 1.42 6.98
C GLY A 42 8.57 1.03 5.87
N TRP A 43 7.86 -0.06 6.06
CA TRP A 43 6.99 -0.59 5.03
C TRP A 43 5.78 -1.31 5.62
N VAL A 44 4.73 -1.39 4.81
CA VAL A 44 3.55 -2.18 5.13
C VAL A 44 3.18 -2.95 3.87
N ARG A 45 2.79 -4.19 4.01
CA ARG A 45 2.36 -5.03 2.90
C ARG A 45 1.05 -5.71 3.25
N HIS A 46 0.12 -5.70 2.33
CA HIS A 46 -1.13 -6.41 2.51
C HIS A 46 -1.57 -7.04 1.20
N MET A 47 -2.47 -8.00 1.27
CA MET A 47 -3.00 -8.63 0.08
C MET A 47 -4.01 -7.68 -0.55
N GLY A 48 -3.83 -7.37 -1.83
CA GLY A 48 -4.74 -6.50 -2.53
C GLY A 48 -6.04 -7.21 -2.90
N ARG A 49 -7.10 -6.44 -3.03
CA ARG A 49 -8.42 -6.97 -3.37
C ARG A 49 -8.65 -6.83 -4.85
N PHE A 50 -7.87 -7.56 -5.66
CA PHE A 50 -7.97 -7.52 -7.10
C PHE A 50 -8.49 -8.88 -7.56
N TYR A 51 -9.81 -9.05 -7.54
CA TYR A 51 -10.42 -10.35 -7.76
C TYR A 51 -10.92 -10.57 -9.18
N GLU A 52 -10.85 -9.56 -10.02
CA GLU A 52 -11.36 -9.65 -11.38
C GLU A 52 -10.23 -9.68 -12.39
N ASN A 53 -10.48 -10.34 -13.54
CA ASN A 53 -9.56 -10.31 -14.64
C ASN A 53 -9.86 -9.06 -15.46
N ARG A 54 -9.07 -8.04 -15.27
CA ARG A 54 -9.28 -6.78 -16.00
C ARG A 54 -8.05 -5.89 -15.90
N THR A 55 -8.09 -4.79 -16.62
CA THR A 55 -7.07 -3.75 -16.51
C THR A 55 -7.38 -2.89 -15.28
N TYR A 56 -6.41 -2.73 -14.42
CA TYR A 56 -6.54 -1.87 -13.25
C TYR A 56 -5.72 -0.60 -13.47
N SER A 57 -6.31 0.54 -13.10
CA SER A 57 -5.64 1.82 -13.18
C SER A 57 -5.33 2.29 -11.78
N PHE A 58 -4.06 2.37 -11.45
CA PHE A 58 -3.62 2.78 -10.13
C PHE A 58 -3.24 4.26 -10.13
N ALA A 59 -3.66 4.98 -9.12
CA ALA A 59 -3.31 6.38 -8.94
C ALA A 59 -2.90 6.64 -7.50
N LEU A 60 -1.68 7.13 -7.32
CA LEU A 60 -1.13 7.48 -6.01
C LEU A 60 -1.19 8.99 -5.86
N GLU A 61 -1.80 9.46 -4.78
CA GLU A 61 -1.81 10.85 -4.42
C GLU A 61 -1.06 11.00 -3.10
N ALA A 62 0.03 11.72 -3.10
CA ALA A 62 0.84 11.87 -1.92
C ALA A 62 0.97 13.36 -1.59
N GLN A 63 0.41 13.75 -0.44
CA GLN A 63 0.51 15.11 0.08
C GLN A 63 1.49 15.07 1.25
N LEU A 64 2.76 15.03 0.94
CA LEU A 64 3.80 14.92 1.94
C LEU A 64 4.46 16.26 2.20
N THR A 65 4.69 16.57 3.48
CA THR A 65 5.47 17.72 3.88
C THR A 65 6.94 17.35 3.99
N LYS A 66 7.26 16.08 4.17
CA LYS A 66 8.62 15.57 4.23
C LYS A 66 8.67 14.16 3.70
N GLY A 67 9.84 13.77 3.22
CA GLY A 67 10.12 12.38 2.89
C GLY A 67 9.53 11.88 1.60
N ASN A 68 9.53 10.58 1.47
CA ASN A 68 9.08 9.93 0.25
C ASN A 68 8.21 8.73 0.52
N VAL A 69 7.40 8.37 -0.45
CA VAL A 69 6.55 7.18 -0.41
C VAL A 69 6.66 6.48 -1.75
N GLU A 70 6.60 5.15 -1.72
CA GLU A 70 6.60 4.34 -2.90
C GLU A 70 5.64 3.18 -2.70
N VAL A 71 4.89 2.83 -3.74
CA VAL A 71 3.95 1.70 -3.67
C VAL A 71 4.35 0.69 -4.74
N LEU A 72 4.46 -0.56 -4.34
CA LEU A 72 4.82 -1.64 -5.24
C LEU A 72 3.65 -2.61 -5.34
N LEU A 73 3.32 -3.01 -6.55
CA LEU A 73 2.37 -4.10 -6.77
C LEU A 73 3.20 -5.36 -6.99
N LEU A 74 2.93 -6.39 -6.21
CA LEU A 74 3.71 -7.61 -6.21
C LEU A 74 2.83 -8.80 -6.61
N ASP A 75 3.42 -9.78 -7.29
CA ASP A 75 2.72 -11.04 -7.55
C ASP A 75 2.77 -11.95 -6.32
N LYS A 76 2.23 -13.14 -6.44
CA LYS A 76 2.16 -14.05 -5.31
C LYS A 76 3.54 -14.50 -4.83
N LYS A 77 4.56 -14.37 -5.65
CA LYS A 77 5.93 -14.70 -5.27
C LYS A 77 6.69 -13.45 -4.81
N LYS A 78 6.00 -12.34 -4.68
CA LYS A 78 6.52 -11.05 -4.24
C LYS A 78 7.48 -10.41 -5.25
N HIS A 79 7.35 -10.77 -6.53
CA HIS A 79 8.08 -10.07 -7.56
C HIS A 79 7.34 -8.76 -7.90
N THR A 80 8.07 -7.70 -8.10
CA THR A 80 7.48 -6.40 -8.41
C THR A 80 6.95 -6.37 -9.82
N LEU A 81 5.67 -6.04 -9.95
CA LEU A 81 5.02 -5.90 -11.25
C LEU A 81 4.95 -4.45 -11.69
N LEU A 82 4.72 -3.53 -10.77
CA LEU A 82 4.80 -2.10 -11.07
C LEU A 82 5.14 -1.32 -9.82
N LYS A 83 5.56 -0.08 -10.01
CA LYS A 83 6.00 0.78 -8.93
C LYS A 83 5.40 2.15 -9.15
N LEU A 84 4.80 2.70 -8.10
CA LEU A 84 4.25 4.04 -8.09
C LEU A 84 5.00 4.89 -7.10
N ASN A 85 5.25 6.12 -7.44
CA ASN A 85 5.86 7.09 -6.54
C ASN A 85 5.43 8.48 -6.98
N ARG A 86 5.97 9.53 -6.36
CA ARG A 86 5.56 10.89 -6.70
C ARG A 86 5.98 11.29 -8.11
N GLN A 87 7.00 10.65 -8.66
CA GLN A 87 7.45 10.93 -10.00
C GLN A 87 6.61 10.18 -11.05
N PHE A 88 6.15 8.99 -10.72
CA PHE A 88 5.29 8.17 -11.58
C PHE A 88 4.07 7.75 -10.79
N PRO A 89 3.10 8.66 -10.61
CA PRO A 89 1.99 8.42 -9.68
C PRO A 89 0.85 7.58 -10.23
N SER A 90 0.80 7.33 -11.52
CA SER A 90 -0.29 6.54 -12.07
C SER A 90 0.21 5.57 -13.11
N GLN A 91 -0.33 4.38 -13.12
CA GLN A 91 0.01 3.33 -14.08
C GLN A 91 -1.17 2.38 -14.24
N THR A 92 -1.23 1.70 -15.36
CA THR A 92 -2.25 0.68 -15.61
C THR A 92 -1.58 -0.66 -15.84
N ILE A 93 -2.27 -1.73 -15.47
CA ILE A 93 -1.75 -3.07 -15.67
C ILE A 93 -2.91 -4.06 -15.76
N ASP A 94 -2.77 -5.07 -16.60
CA ASP A 94 -3.75 -6.13 -16.69
C ASP A 94 -3.45 -7.17 -15.64
N LEU A 95 -4.42 -7.51 -14.82
CA LEU A 95 -4.27 -8.51 -13.78
C LEU A 95 -5.29 -9.65 -13.97
N ASP A 96 -4.84 -10.87 -13.64
CA ASP A 96 -5.70 -12.02 -13.64
C ASP A 96 -6.11 -12.32 -12.20
N GLY A 97 -7.01 -11.51 -11.70
CA GLY A 97 -7.40 -11.56 -10.29
C GLY A 97 -8.23 -12.76 -9.90
N GLU A 98 -8.82 -13.46 -10.87
CA GLU A 98 -9.59 -14.66 -10.56
C GLU A 98 -8.67 -15.84 -10.24
N ASN A 99 -7.47 -15.87 -10.79
CA ASN A 99 -6.57 -16.98 -10.65
C ASN A 99 -5.30 -16.68 -9.85
N ASN A 100 -5.07 -15.45 -9.50
CA ASN A 100 -3.83 -15.06 -8.85
C ASN A 100 -4.07 -14.16 -7.65
N ARG A 101 -3.08 -14.12 -6.77
CA ARG A 101 -3.08 -13.20 -5.64
C ARG A 101 -2.04 -12.15 -5.88
N TYR A 102 -2.33 -10.93 -5.44
CA TYR A 102 -1.42 -9.82 -5.58
C TYR A 102 -1.28 -9.12 -4.24
N TYR A 103 -0.14 -8.47 -4.03
CA TYR A 103 0.13 -7.77 -2.78
C TYR A 103 0.47 -6.33 -3.11
N LEU A 104 0.11 -5.43 -2.20
CA LEU A 104 0.55 -4.04 -2.26
C LEU A 104 1.54 -3.82 -1.13
N ARG A 105 2.69 -3.25 -1.45
CA ARG A 105 3.70 -2.91 -0.46
C ARG A 105 3.94 -1.42 -0.54
N TRP A 106 3.70 -0.75 0.58
CA TRP A 106 3.97 0.66 0.72
C TRP A 106 5.31 0.82 1.43
N GLU A 107 6.18 1.66 0.91
CA GLU A 107 7.46 1.95 1.53
C GLU A 107 7.54 3.43 1.84
N PHE A 108 7.92 3.77 3.05
CA PHE A 108 7.99 5.14 3.53
C PHE A 108 9.43 5.46 3.94
N LYS A 109 9.90 6.67 3.62
CA LYS A 109 11.21 7.11 4.02
C LYS A 109 11.10 8.47 4.62
N SER A 110 11.17 8.56 5.94
CA SER A 110 11.05 9.79 6.73
C SER A 110 9.84 10.62 6.27
N ALA A 111 8.72 9.96 6.06
CA ALA A 111 7.57 10.58 5.44
C ALA A 111 6.60 11.17 6.46
N SER A 112 6.12 12.37 6.17
CA SER A 112 5.09 13.02 6.97
C SER A 112 4.04 13.58 6.02
N GLY A 113 2.78 13.31 6.30
CA GLY A 113 1.67 13.81 5.48
C GLY A 113 0.59 12.75 5.27
N LYS A 114 -0.09 12.86 4.16
CA LYS A 114 -1.17 11.94 3.80
C LYS A 114 -0.92 11.35 2.44
N CYS A 115 -1.28 10.08 2.27
CA CYS A 115 -1.17 9.40 0.99
C CYS A 115 -2.44 8.61 0.73
N GLU A 116 -2.80 8.51 -0.52
CA GLU A 116 -3.95 7.72 -0.95
C GLU A 116 -3.59 6.99 -2.23
N LEU A 117 -3.93 5.72 -2.30
CA LEU A 117 -3.81 4.93 -3.51
C LEU A 117 -5.21 4.52 -3.94
N ARG A 118 -5.56 4.74 -5.17
CA ARG A 118 -6.87 4.32 -5.70
C ARG A 118 -6.68 3.40 -6.90
N TRP A 119 -7.63 2.50 -7.04
CA TRP A 119 -7.68 1.63 -8.21
C TRP A 119 -9.11 1.27 -8.60
#